data_0a079adc76dbc323c0b192aea60e9fc5
#
_entry.id   0a079adc76dbc323c0b192aea60e9fc5
#
_cell.length_a   1.000
_cell.length_b   1.000
_cell.length_c   1.000
_cell.angle_alpha   90.00
_cell.angle_beta   90.00
_cell.angle_gamma   90.00
#
_symmetry.space_group_name_H-M   'P 1'
#
loop_
_entity.id
_entity.type
_entity.pdbx_description
1 polymer ?
#
loop_
_entity_poly.entity_id
_entity_poly.type
_entity_poly.pdbx_seq_one_letter_code
_entity_poly.pdbx_strand_id
1 'polypeptide(L)'
;MKEEDLNKAIELKNKLDSKRKLFQFANSNHVDLRVSLEERCEHGRILNIGYLIDDDVIEGLKAMVIARIEKKINDLLEELEKL
;
A
#
# COMPACT_ATOMS: atom_id res chain seq x y z
N MET A 1 -2.94 28.83 12.69
CA MET A 1 -3.48 27.83 11.72
C MET A 1 -4.99 27.96 11.69
N LYS A 2 -5.57 28.03 10.51
CA LYS A 2 -7.01 28.08 10.35
C LYS A 2 -7.61 26.69 10.67
N GLU A 3 -8.87 26.66 11.08
CA GLU A 3 -9.57 25.44 11.40
C GLU A 3 -9.55 24.43 10.24
N GLU A 4 -9.69 24.92 9.01
CA GLU A 4 -9.62 24.09 7.80
C GLU A 4 -8.24 23.43 7.64
N ASP A 5 -7.18 24.16 7.93
CA ASP A 5 -5.80 23.64 7.87
C ASP A 5 -5.55 22.59 8.95
N LEU A 6 -6.12 22.82 10.15
CA LEU A 6 -6.01 21.85 11.24
C LEU A 6 -6.72 20.55 10.90
N ASN A 7 -7.94 20.63 10.35
CA ASN A 7 -8.69 19.45 9.95
C ASN A 7 -7.98 18.68 8.84
N LYS A 8 -7.38 19.41 7.89
CA LYS A 8 -6.60 18.79 6.82
C LYS A 8 -5.35 18.11 7.36
N ALA A 9 -4.67 18.72 8.31
CA ALA A 9 -3.49 18.15 8.95
C ALA A 9 -3.84 16.83 9.67
N ILE A 10 -4.96 16.80 10.40
CA ILE A 10 -5.42 15.59 11.08
C ILE A 10 -5.73 14.48 10.06
N GLU A 11 -6.42 14.82 8.98
CA GLU A 11 -6.74 13.87 7.92
C GLU A 11 -5.47 13.28 7.28
N LEU A 12 -4.50 14.14 6.95
CA LEU A 12 -3.23 13.70 6.36
C LEU A 12 -2.45 12.83 7.33
N LYS A 13 -2.43 13.18 8.61
CA LYS A 13 -1.77 12.37 9.62
C LYS A 13 -2.39 10.99 9.75
N ASN A 14 -3.70 10.89 9.72
CA ASN A 14 -4.41 9.61 9.77
C ASN A 14 -4.08 8.75 8.56
N LYS A 15 -4.04 9.34 7.37
CA LYS A 15 -3.62 8.64 6.14
C LYS A 15 -2.18 8.17 6.25
N LEU A 16 -1.31 9.00 6.77
CA LEU A 16 0.12 8.68 6.97
C LEU A 16 0.28 7.48 7.91
N ASP A 17 -0.42 7.49 9.05
CA ASP A 17 -0.35 6.40 10.01
C ASP A 17 -0.83 5.08 9.39
N SER A 18 -1.90 5.12 8.60
CA SER A 18 -2.39 3.94 7.88
C SER A 18 -1.37 3.40 6.88
N LYS A 19 -0.70 4.30 6.15
CA LYS A 19 0.32 3.90 5.17
C LYS A 19 1.57 3.34 5.85
N ARG A 20 1.96 3.89 7.00
CA ARG A 20 3.09 3.36 7.77
C ARG A 20 2.81 1.95 8.29
N LYS A 21 1.60 1.71 8.77
CA LYS A 21 1.18 0.36 9.20
C LYS A 21 1.21 -0.62 8.03
N LEU A 22 0.72 -0.19 6.88
CA LEU A 22 0.74 -0.99 5.66
C LEU A 22 2.19 -1.30 5.23
N PHE A 23 3.07 -0.31 5.30
CA PHE A 23 4.49 -0.48 4.97
C PHE A 23 5.15 -1.53 5.88
N GLN A 24 4.93 -1.42 7.18
CA GLN A 24 5.48 -2.37 8.15
C GLN A 24 4.96 -3.79 7.90
N PHE A 25 3.67 -3.91 7.61
CA PHE A 25 3.05 -5.20 7.29
C PHE A 25 3.66 -5.78 6.00
N ALA A 26 3.72 -5.01 4.93
CA ALA A 26 4.22 -5.47 3.65
C ALA A 26 5.71 -5.83 3.69
N ASN A 27 6.49 -5.15 4.54
CA ASN A 27 7.92 -5.37 4.67
C ASN A 27 8.26 -6.51 5.64
N SER A 28 7.27 -7.14 6.24
CA SER A 28 7.47 -8.26 7.17
C SER A 28 7.86 -9.53 6.41
N ASN A 29 8.75 -10.31 7.00
CA ASN A 29 9.18 -11.60 6.45
C ASN A 29 8.07 -12.67 6.50
N HIS A 30 7.00 -12.41 7.25
CA HIS A 30 5.87 -13.32 7.38
C HIS A 30 4.76 -13.05 6.37
N VAL A 31 4.91 -12.02 5.54
CA VAL A 31 3.88 -11.58 4.60
C VAL A 31 4.35 -11.82 3.18
N ASP A 32 3.58 -12.59 2.45
CA ASP A 32 3.87 -12.92 1.05
C ASP A 32 2.89 -12.22 0.11
N LEU A 33 3.39 -11.84 -1.05
CA LEU A 33 2.55 -11.35 -2.13
C LEU A 33 1.93 -12.55 -2.85
N ARG A 34 0.63 -12.51 -3.04
CA ARG A 34 -0.07 -13.51 -3.85
C ARG A 34 -0.67 -12.87 -5.08
N VAL A 35 -0.61 -13.59 -6.19
CA VAL A 35 -1.17 -13.14 -7.47
C VAL A 35 -2.34 -14.03 -7.81
N SER A 36 -3.48 -13.42 -8.15
CA SER A 36 -4.70 -14.13 -8.49
C SER A 36 -5.40 -13.49 -9.68
N LEU A 37 -6.21 -14.29 -10.35
CA LEU A 37 -7.15 -13.82 -11.37
C LEU A 37 -8.55 -13.84 -10.79
N GLU A 38 -9.28 -12.74 -10.95
CA GLU A 38 -10.65 -12.61 -10.43
C GLU A 38 -11.64 -12.34 -11.54
N GLU A 39 -12.80 -13.00 -11.49
CA GLU A 39 -13.91 -12.66 -12.36
C GLU A 39 -14.55 -11.36 -11.89
N ARG A 40 -14.91 -10.50 -12.83
CA ARG A 40 -15.54 -9.20 -12.53
C ARG A 40 -17.04 -9.32 -12.33
N CYS A 41 -17.47 -10.15 -11.40
CA CYS A 41 -18.89 -10.28 -11.07
C CYS A 41 -19.04 -10.47 -9.57
N GLU A 42 -20.27 -10.29 -9.08
CA GLU A 42 -20.57 -10.27 -7.65
C GLU A 42 -20.18 -11.57 -6.93
N HIS A 43 -20.29 -12.69 -7.59
CA HIS A 43 -19.92 -14.01 -7.08
C HIS A 43 -18.82 -14.65 -7.94
N GLY A 44 -17.89 -13.81 -8.40
CA GLY A 44 -16.83 -14.24 -9.29
C GLY A 44 -15.83 -15.17 -8.62
N ARG A 45 -15.26 -16.05 -9.44
CA ARG A 45 -14.22 -16.95 -8.98
C ARG A 45 -12.89 -16.23 -8.83
N ILE A 46 -12.12 -16.68 -7.85
CA ILE A 46 -10.75 -16.21 -7.63
C ILE A 46 -9.84 -17.41 -7.81
N LEU A 47 -8.88 -17.30 -8.73
CA LEU A 47 -7.91 -18.35 -8.99
C LEU A 47 -6.52 -17.85 -8.63
N ASN A 48 -5.86 -18.52 -7.70
CA ASN A 48 -4.49 -18.20 -7.34
C ASN A 48 -3.54 -18.77 -8.42
N ILE A 49 -2.79 -17.89 -9.07
CA ILE A 49 -1.86 -18.26 -10.14
C ILE A 49 -0.39 -18.08 -9.73
N GLY A 50 -0.14 -17.85 -8.44
CA GLY A 50 1.22 -17.63 -7.94
C GLY A 50 2.17 -18.77 -8.27
N TYR A 51 1.68 -20.02 -8.33
CA TYR A 51 2.48 -21.18 -8.67
C TYR A 51 2.98 -21.19 -10.12
N LEU A 52 2.40 -20.35 -10.98
CA LEU A 52 2.84 -20.20 -12.38
C LEU A 52 3.91 -19.12 -12.55
N ILE A 53 4.18 -18.36 -11.50
CA ILE A 53 5.11 -17.24 -11.53
C ILE A 53 6.35 -17.62 -10.69
N ASP A 54 7.52 -17.34 -11.23
CA ASP A 54 8.77 -17.63 -10.55
C ASP A 54 8.90 -16.81 -9.25
N ASP A 55 9.53 -17.38 -8.24
CA ASP A 55 9.67 -16.74 -6.93
C ASP A 55 10.40 -15.40 -7.01
N ASP A 56 11.40 -15.28 -7.88
CA ASP A 56 12.15 -14.03 -8.07
C ASP A 56 11.28 -12.93 -8.66
N VAL A 57 10.33 -13.28 -9.53
CA VAL A 57 9.37 -12.32 -10.10
C VAL A 57 8.42 -11.84 -9.00
N ILE A 58 7.95 -12.74 -8.14
CA ILE A 58 7.06 -12.39 -7.04
C ILE A 58 7.78 -11.49 -6.03
N GLU A 59 9.03 -11.79 -5.71
CA GLU A 59 9.84 -10.92 -4.85
C GLU A 59 10.02 -9.53 -5.45
N GLY A 60 10.26 -9.45 -6.76
CA GLY A 60 10.36 -8.19 -7.48
C GLY A 60 9.06 -7.40 -7.43
N LEU A 61 7.91 -8.06 -7.60
CA LEU A 61 6.60 -7.42 -7.49
C LEU A 61 6.34 -6.92 -6.07
N LYS A 62 6.71 -7.71 -5.06
CA LYS A 62 6.57 -7.30 -3.66
C LYS A 62 7.42 -6.05 -3.39
N ALA A 63 8.65 -6.02 -3.88
CA ALA A 63 9.53 -4.84 -3.76
C ALA A 63 8.92 -3.61 -4.43
N MET A 64 8.30 -3.76 -5.59
CA MET A 64 7.61 -2.67 -6.27
C MET A 64 6.41 -2.14 -5.47
N VAL A 65 5.64 -3.03 -4.85
CA VAL A 65 4.52 -2.63 -3.98
C VAL A 65 5.04 -1.84 -2.79
N ILE A 66 6.08 -2.32 -2.14
CA ILE A 66 6.70 -1.64 -0.99
C ILE A 66 7.21 -0.27 -1.38
N ALA A 67 7.89 -0.16 -2.52
CA ALA A 67 8.38 1.13 -3.03
C ALA A 67 7.24 2.11 -3.32
N ARG A 68 6.12 1.61 -3.82
CA ARG A 68 4.93 2.44 -4.07
C ARG A 68 4.31 2.95 -2.78
N ILE A 69 4.25 2.13 -1.75
CA ILE A 69 3.76 2.53 -0.43
C ILE A 69 4.68 3.61 0.16
N GLU A 70 5.99 3.41 0.06
CA GLU A 70 6.98 4.37 0.54
C GLU A 70 6.83 5.73 -0.16
N LYS A 71 6.62 5.73 -1.47
CA LYS A 71 6.37 6.95 -2.22
C LYS A 71 5.13 7.68 -1.72
N LYS A 72 4.05 6.96 -1.44
CA LYS A 72 2.83 7.57 -0.90
C LYS A 72 3.05 8.17 0.49
N ILE A 73 3.88 7.54 1.32
CA ILE A 73 4.26 8.10 2.62
C ILE A 73 5.01 9.41 2.43
N ASN A 74 5.98 9.45 1.53
CA ASN A 74 6.77 10.66 1.26
C ASN A 74 5.89 11.78 0.69
N ASP A 75 4.96 11.47 -0.18
CA ASP A 75 4.01 12.46 -0.73
C ASP A 75 3.13 13.05 0.39
N LEU A 76 2.67 12.25 1.32
CA LEU A 76 1.88 12.73 2.46
C LEU A 76 2.70 13.60 3.39
N LEU A 77 3.98 13.26 3.62
CA LEU A 77 4.87 14.08 4.42
C LEU A 77 5.10 15.45 3.77
N GLU A 78 5.27 15.49 2.44
CA GLU A 78 5.41 16.74 1.71
C GLU A 78 4.15 17.61 1.84
N GLU A 79 2.97 17.01 1.73
CA GLU A 79 1.72 17.76 1.90
C GLU A 79 1.59 18.35 3.31
N LEU A 80 2.00 17.60 4.33
CA LEU A 80 2.00 18.10 5.71
C LEU A 80 2.96 19.26 5.88
N GLU A 81 4.14 19.23 5.27
CA GLU A 81 5.11 20.32 5.32
C GLU A 81 4.60 21.61 4.70
N LYS A 82 3.70 21.52 3.74
CA LYS A 82 3.13 22.68 3.06
C LYS A 82 1.99 23.36 3.84
N LEU A 83 1.54 22.77 4.89
CA LEU A 83 0.57 23.38 5.79
C LEU A 83 1.27 24.29 6.83
#